data_e771a7ab38b3d45d342575a33f30b66d
#
_entry.id   e771a7ab38b3d45d342575a33f30b66d
#
_cell.length_a   1.000
_cell.length_b   1.000
_cell.length_c   1.000
_cell.angle_alpha   90.00
_cell.angle_beta   90.00
_cell.angle_gamma   90.00
#
_symmetry.space_group_name_H-M   'P 1'
#
loop_
_entity.id
_entity.type
_entity.pdbx_description
1 polymer ?
#
loop_
_entity_poly.entity_id
_entity_poly.type
_entity_poly.pdbx_seq_one_letter_code
_entity_poly.pdbx_strand_id
1 'polypeptide(L)'
;MSKTSVFDTEIELPASQLTEREKTLLGFERRYERIQNQLRLVLNQDQLSTWSSTHHNTVLPICNLVADQYPLVIFHGDVGTGKTATAECIANRIVHESGTEDSVLFKLSNRVRGSGKVGEMGTLLTQAWAEVAEAAGKNRRAILIIDEGDSIASSRSQSQSHHEDKVAVNTLIQGIDELR
;
A
#
# COMPACT_ATOMS: atom_id res chain seq x y z
N MET A 1 -15.75 -16.16 19.07
CA MET A 1 -16.25 -15.59 17.80
C MET A 1 -15.06 -15.49 16.87
N SER A 2 -15.05 -16.20 15.75
CA SER A 2 -13.98 -16.10 14.76
C SER A 2 -14.01 -14.70 14.18
N LYS A 3 -12.96 -13.91 14.40
CA LYS A 3 -12.78 -12.59 13.77
C LYS A 3 -12.71 -12.86 12.25
N THR A 4 -13.69 -12.42 11.50
CA THR A 4 -13.65 -12.53 10.04
C THR A 4 -12.55 -11.59 9.58
N SER A 5 -11.48 -12.14 9.00
CA SER A 5 -10.38 -11.34 8.47
C SER A 5 -10.91 -10.36 7.41
N VAL A 6 -10.47 -9.12 7.48
CA VAL A 6 -10.74 -8.09 6.47
C VAL A 6 -9.87 -8.24 5.22
N PHE A 7 -8.89 -9.16 5.28
CA PHE A 7 -7.98 -9.46 4.19
C PHE A 7 -8.30 -10.79 3.54
N ASP A 8 -8.25 -10.84 2.21
CA ASP A 8 -8.32 -12.08 1.43
C ASP A 8 -6.99 -12.84 1.46
N THR A 9 -5.88 -12.10 1.62
CA THR A 9 -4.54 -12.65 1.56
C THR A 9 -3.62 -11.88 2.48
N GLU A 10 -2.77 -12.64 3.18
CA GLU A 10 -1.64 -12.16 3.97
C GLU A 10 -0.42 -12.97 3.57
N ILE A 11 0.65 -12.31 3.12
CA ILE A 11 1.86 -12.94 2.61
C ILE A 11 3.06 -12.34 3.33
N GLU A 12 3.84 -13.18 4.00
CA GLU A 12 5.16 -12.79 4.51
C GLU A 12 6.11 -12.51 3.34
N LEU A 13 6.83 -11.39 3.41
CA LEU A 13 7.77 -10.95 2.39
C LEU A 13 9.22 -10.95 2.95
N PRO A 14 10.22 -11.30 2.13
CA PRO A 14 10.12 -11.66 0.72
C PRO A 14 9.60 -13.10 0.51
N ALA A 15 8.76 -13.30 -0.50
CA ALA A 15 8.14 -14.59 -0.84
C ALA A 15 8.68 -15.14 -2.17
N SER A 16 9.23 -16.34 -2.15
CA SER A 16 9.82 -16.99 -3.35
C SER A 16 8.81 -17.15 -4.49
N GLN A 17 7.54 -17.44 -4.17
CA GLN A 17 6.47 -17.55 -5.15
C GLN A 17 6.24 -16.25 -5.95
N LEU A 18 6.41 -15.09 -5.32
CA LEU A 18 6.29 -13.80 -6.00
C LEU A 18 7.52 -13.50 -6.85
N THR A 19 8.71 -13.95 -6.44
CA THR A 19 9.93 -13.87 -7.24
C THR A 19 9.82 -14.72 -8.51
N GLU A 20 9.24 -15.90 -8.43
CA GLU A 20 9.01 -16.72 -9.64
C GLU A 20 7.92 -16.12 -10.53
N ARG A 21 6.85 -15.60 -9.94
CA ARG A 21 5.78 -14.92 -10.68
C ARG A 21 6.27 -13.70 -11.44
N GLU A 22 7.17 -12.93 -10.86
CA GLU A 22 7.80 -11.76 -11.48
C GLU A 22 8.39 -12.09 -12.85
N LYS A 23 9.07 -13.23 -12.98
CA LYS A 23 9.70 -13.69 -14.24
C LYS A 23 8.69 -13.91 -15.37
N THR A 24 7.42 -14.11 -15.04
CA THR A 24 6.34 -14.34 -16.01
C THR A 24 5.66 -13.05 -16.46
N LEU A 25 5.94 -11.92 -15.81
CA LEU A 25 5.28 -10.64 -16.09
C LEU A 25 6.01 -9.87 -17.21
N LEU A 26 5.38 -9.77 -18.36
CA LEU A 26 5.92 -9.01 -19.49
C LEU A 26 6.08 -7.53 -19.11
N GLY A 27 7.29 -6.98 -19.34
CA GLY A 27 7.62 -5.58 -19.10
C GLY A 27 7.65 -5.19 -17.60
N PHE A 28 7.85 -6.15 -16.71
CA PHE A 28 7.96 -5.90 -15.27
C PHE A 28 9.12 -4.96 -14.94
N GLU A 29 10.33 -5.23 -15.45
CA GLU A 29 11.52 -4.41 -15.21
C GLU A 29 11.26 -2.92 -15.51
N ARG A 30 10.69 -2.62 -16.67
CA ARG A 30 10.39 -1.24 -17.06
C ARG A 30 9.38 -0.56 -16.11
N ARG A 31 8.44 -1.32 -15.55
CA ARG A 31 7.47 -0.79 -14.58
C ARG A 31 8.16 -0.56 -13.23
N TYR A 32 8.99 -1.49 -12.81
CA TYR A 32 9.73 -1.39 -11.55
C TYR A 32 10.72 -0.21 -11.58
N GLU A 33 11.52 -0.07 -12.63
CA GLU A 33 12.47 1.04 -12.80
C GLU A 33 11.84 2.42 -12.67
N ARG A 34 10.57 2.56 -13.05
CA ARG A 34 9.86 3.84 -12.96
C ARG A 34 9.57 4.31 -11.54
N ILE A 35 9.43 3.39 -10.62
CA ILE A 35 8.95 3.69 -9.26
C ILE A 35 9.96 3.31 -8.18
N GLN A 36 10.95 2.45 -8.47
CA GLN A 36 11.88 1.94 -7.47
C GLN A 36 12.59 3.03 -6.69
N ASN A 37 13.08 4.07 -7.36
CA ASN A 37 13.81 5.15 -6.70
C ASN A 37 12.91 5.95 -5.74
N GLN A 38 11.68 6.22 -6.15
CA GLN A 38 10.71 6.92 -5.31
C GLN A 38 10.32 6.08 -4.10
N LEU A 39 10.02 4.79 -4.31
CA LEU A 39 9.70 3.87 -3.23
C LEU A 39 10.88 3.72 -2.25
N ARG A 40 12.11 3.59 -2.75
CA ARG A 40 13.30 3.52 -1.90
C ARG A 40 13.49 4.76 -1.04
N LEU A 41 13.28 5.94 -1.58
CA LEU A 41 13.37 7.19 -0.84
C LEU A 41 12.33 7.24 0.29
N VAL A 42 11.06 6.96 -0.03
CA VAL A 42 9.97 6.98 0.94
C VAL A 42 10.15 5.92 2.02
N LEU A 43 10.63 4.72 1.65
CA LEU A 43 10.81 3.61 2.59
C LEU A 43 12.09 3.70 3.44
N ASN A 44 13.06 4.55 3.08
CA ASN A 44 14.36 4.64 3.77
C ASN A 44 14.67 6.07 4.24
N GLN A 45 13.68 6.79 4.75
CA GLN A 45 13.80 8.16 5.22
C GLN A 45 14.88 8.35 6.31
N ASP A 46 14.98 7.40 7.25
CA ASP A 46 16.00 7.42 8.30
C ASP A 46 17.43 7.33 7.72
N GLN A 47 17.60 6.48 6.70
CA GLN A 47 18.90 6.37 6.01
C GLN A 47 19.24 7.65 5.26
N LEU A 48 18.26 8.29 4.62
CA LEU A 48 18.42 9.56 3.93
C LEU A 48 18.81 10.66 4.91
N SER A 49 18.17 10.75 6.06
CA SER A 49 18.47 11.72 7.12
C SER A 49 19.87 11.49 7.72
N THR A 50 20.25 10.24 7.94
CA THR A 50 21.58 9.86 8.41
C THR A 50 22.64 10.22 7.38
N TRP A 51 22.42 9.90 6.11
CA TRP A 51 23.33 10.27 5.02
C TRP A 51 23.51 11.78 4.94
N SER A 52 22.41 12.54 5.00
CA SER A 52 22.45 14.00 4.99
C SER A 52 23.30 14.57 6.13
N SER A 53 23.06 14.11 7.35
CA SER A 53 23.81 14.54 8.53
C SER A 53 25.30 14.22 8.42
N THR A 54 25.65 13.05 7.86
CA THR A 54 27.04 12.61 7.71
C THR A 54 27.80 13.45 6.68
N HIS A 55 27.16 13.77 5.55
CA HIS A 55 27.85 14.44 4.43
C HIS A 55 27.74 15.98 4.46
N HIS A 56 26.71 16.50 5.14
CA HIS A 56 26.45 17.95 5.18
C HIS A 56 26.47 18.52 6.59
N ASN A 57 26.77 17.72 7.62
CA ASN A 57 26.71 18.09 9.05
C ASN A 57 25.36 18.65 9.50
N THR A 58 24.29 18.39 8.72
CA THR A 58 22.91 18.80 9.01
C THR A 58 21.93 17.97 8.21
N VAL A 59 20.70 17.87 8.70
CA VAL A 59 19.59 17.30 7.90
C VAL A 59 19.11 18.37 6.94
N LEU A 60 19.31 18.16 5.64
CA LEU A 60 18.88 19.10 4.61
C LEU A 60 17.35 19.16 4.54
N PRO A 61 16.77 20.35 4.22
CA PRO A 61 15.31 20.50 4.09
C PRO A 61 14.65 19.53 3.09
N ILE A 62 15.38 19.07 2.09
CA ILE A 62 14.89 18.07 1.12
C ILE A 62 14.52 16.75 1.79
N CYS A 63 15.18 16.37 2.89
CA CYS A 63 14.84 15.15 3.62
C CYS A 63 13.42 15.23 4.22
N ASN A 64 13.04 16.41 4.72
CA ASN A 64 11.70 16.66 5.24
C ASN A 64 10.65 16.61 4.11
N LEU A 65 10.98 17.14 2.92
CA LEU A 65 10.08 17.08 1.76
C LEU A 65 9.85 15.64 1.28
N VAL A 66 10.85 14.77 1.40
CA VAL A 66 10.69 13.32 1.12
C VAL A 66 9.85 12.66 2.19
N ALA A 67 10.07 12.99 3.46
CA ALA A 67 9.29 12.46 4.58
C ALA A 67 7.80 12.87 4.51
N ASP A 68 7.51 14.01 3.91
CA ASP A 68 6.15 14.49 3.69
C ASP A 68 5.41 13.82 2.51
N GLN A 69 6.05 12.92 1.77
CA GLN A 69 5.41 12.20 0.67
C GLN A 69 4.57 11.03 1.19
N TYR A 70 3.41 10.84 0.56
CA TYR A 70 2.58 9.67 0.83
C TYR A 70 3.19 8.41 0.24
N PRO A 71 3.30 7.31 1.01
CA PRO A 71 3.78 6.02 0.49
C PRO A 71 2.67 5.31 -0.31
N LEU A 72 2.13 5.98 -1.32
CA LEU A 72 1.01 5.54 -2.14
C LEU A 72 1.43 5.37 -3.60
N VAL A 73 1.14 4.20 -4.18
CA VAL A 73 1.31 3.92 -5.61
C VAL A 73 -0.03 3.53 -6.22
N ILE A 74 -0.41 4.19 -7.31
CA ILE A 74 -1.64 3.91 -8.03
C ILE A 74 -1.32 3.24 -9.36
N PHE A 75 -1.84 2.01 -9.56
CA PHE A 75 -1.78 1.28 -10.81
C PHE A 75 -3.09 1.46 -11.56
N HIS A 76 -3.05 2.07 -12.73
CA HIS A 76 -4.23 2.23 -13.59
C HIS A 76 -4.00 1.56 -14.97
N GLY A 77 -5.08 1.19 -15.62
CA GLY A 77 -5.06 0.54 -16.93
C GLY A 77 -6.21 -0.46 -17.08
N ASP A 78 -6.34 -1.05 -18.25
CA ASP A 78 -7.43 -1.96 -18.60
C ASP A 78 -7.44 -3.24 -17.76
N VAL A 79 -8.57 -3.92 -17.72
CA VAL A 79 -8.73 -5.23 -17.08
C VAL A 79 -7.80 -6.25 -17.75
N GLY A 80 -7.20 -7.13 -16.95
CA GLY A 80 -6.31 -8.19 -17.46
C GLY A 80 -4.87 -7.75 -17.76
N THR A 81 -4.49 -6.48 -17.57
CA THR A 81 -3.13 -5.99 -17.83
C THR A 81 -2.09 -6.35 -16.76
N GLY A 82 -2.48 -7.12 -15.74
CA GLY A 82 -1.59 -7.61 -14.69
C GLY A 82 -1.26 -6.59 -13.60
N LYS A 83 -2.12 -5.58 -13.36
CA LYS A 83 -1.91 -4.55 -12.32
C LYS A 83 -1.65 -5.14 -10.95
N THR A 84 -2.54 -5.99 -10.47
CA THR A 84 -2.45 -6.62 -9.15
C THR A 84 -1.20 -7.48 -9.03
N ALA A 85 -0.95 -8.33 -10.03
CA ALA A 85 0.26 -9.16 -10.06
C ALA A 85 1.54 -8.33 -10.07
N THR A 86 1.55 -7.22 -10.81
CA THR A 86 2.69 -6.29 -10.84
C THR A 86 2.88 -5.64 -9.47
N ALA A 87 1.80 -5.19 -8.80
CA ALA A 87 1.88 -4.58 -7.48
C ALA A 87 2.44 -5.55 -6.43
N GLU A 88 1.96 -6.80 -6.41
CA GLU A 88 2.45 -7.85 -5.52
C GLU A 88 3.95 -8.15 -5.73
N CYS A 89 4.38 -8.27 -6.99
CA CYS A 89 5.79 -8.53 -7.30
C CYS A 89 6.69 -7.32 -6.99
N ILE A 90 6.21 -6.10 -7.21
CA ILE A 90 6.95 -4.88 -6.82
C ILE A 90 7.11 -4.80 -5.31
N ALA A 91 6.04 -5.07 -4.54
CA ALA A 91 6.10 -5.12 -3.09
C ALA A 91 7.15 -6.13 -2.60
N ASN A 92 7.17 -7.33 -3.19
CA ASN A 92 8.14 -8.37 -2.88
C ASN A 92 9.57 -7.92 -3.19
N ARG A 93 9.81 -7.37 -4.37
CA ARG A 93 11.14 -6.99 -4.82
C ARG A 93 11.72 -5.82 -4.02
N ILE A 94 10.93 -4.80 -3.71
CA ILE A 94 11.40 -3.64 -2.94
C ILE A 94 11.77 -4.04 -1.50
N VAL A 95 11.04 -4.97 -0.90
CA VAL A 95 11.36 -5.53 0.42
C VAL A 95 12.65 -6.33 0.35
N HIS A 96 12.79 -7.22 -0.62
CA HIS A 96 14.00 -8.01 -0.82
C HIS A 96 15.25 -7.12 -1.02
N GLU A 97 15.15 -6.09 -1.86
CA GLU A 97 16.26 -5.17 -2.14
C GLU A 97 16.58 -4.23 -0.96
N SER A 98 15.61 -3.96 -0.08
CA SER A 98 15.85 -3.15 1.13
C SER A 98 16.51 -3.93 2.25
N GLY A 99 16.67 -5.25 2.11
CA GLY A 99 17.22 -6.11 3.15
C GLY A 99 16.33 -6.23 4.39
N THR A 100 15.06 -5.90 4.28
CA THR A 100 14.09 -6.02 5.38
C THR A 100 13.45 -7.40 5.29
N GLU A 101 13.92 -8.33 6.11
CA GLU A 101 13.51 -9.74 6.03
C GLU A 101 12.15 -10.03 6.68
N ASP A 102 11.61 -9.11 7.46
CA ASP A 102 10.34 -9.29 8.17
C ASP A 102 9.32 -8.23 7.71
N SER A 103 8.63 -8.52 6.64
CA SER A 103 7.63 -7.62 6.08
C SER A 103 6.38 -8.41 5.67
N VAL A 104 5.24 -7.75 5.60
CA VAL A 104 3.96 -8.41 5.30
C VAL A 104 3.19 -7.65 4.23
N LEU A 105 2.60 -8.40 3.31
CA LEU A 105 1.69 -7.91 2.29
C LEU A 105 0.26 -8.32 2.64
N PHE A 106 -0.59 -7.34 2.81
CA PHE A 106 -2.03 -7.51 2.97
C PHE A 106 -2.75 -7.19 1.67
N LYS A 107 -3.73 -8.01 1.32
CA LYS A 107 -4.66 -7.71 0.23
C LYS A 107 -6.06 -7.56 0.80
N LEU A 108 -6.61 -6.35 0.63
CA LEU A 108 -7.94 -6.02 1.13
C LEU A 108 -8.99 -6.92 0.47
N SER A 109 -9.86 -7.50 1.29
CA SER A 109 -10.93 -8.37 0.79
C SER A 109 -11.98 -7.56 0.03
N ASN A 110 -12.47 -8.12 -1.07
CA ASN A 110 -13.64 -7.59 -1.77
C ASN A 110 -14.90 -7.58 -0.88
N ARG A 111 -14.91 -8.34 0.22
CA ARG A 111 -15.97 -8.32 1.23
C ARG A 111 -16.05 -7.00 1.99
N VAL A 112 -14.98 -6.21 2.01
CA VAL A 112 -14.97 -4.87 2.61
C VAL A 112 -15.97 -3.93 1.91
N ARG A 113 -16.35 -4.22 0.67
CA ARG A 113 -17.44 -3.50 -0.03
C ARG A 113 -18.81 -3.70 0.63
N GLY A 114 -18.87 -4.60 1.62
CA GLY A 114 -20.02 -4.79 2.48
C GLY A 114 -21.12 -5.68 1.89
N SER A 115 -22.00 -6.12 2.78
CA SER A 115 -23.25 -6.82 2.45
C SER A 115 -24.39 -5.85 2.11
N GLY A 116 -24.09 -4.54 1.92
CA GLY A 116 -25.09 -3.48 1.75
C GLY A 116 -25.65 -2.93 3.06
N LYS A 117 -25.03 -3.23 4.20
CA LYS A 117 -25.42 -2.65 5.49
C LYS A 117 -24.75 -1.30 5.69
N VAL A 118 -25.55 -0.33 6.17
CA VAL A 118 -25.13 1.06 6.42
C VAL A 118 -23.87 1.12 7.33
N GLY A 119 -22.80 1.77 6.87
CA GLY A 119 -21.58 1.99 7.64
C GLY A 119 -20.61 0.80 7.72
N GLU A 120 -20.96 -0.36 7.18
CA GLU A 120 -20.12 -1.56 7.26
C GLU A 120 -18.77 -1.37 6.55
N MET A 121 -18.76 -0.79 5.36
CA MET A 121 -17.55 -0.55 4.57
C MET A 121 -16.56 0.36 5.32
N GLY A 122 -17.02 1.47 5.88
CA GLY A 122 -16.18 2.37 6.67
C GLY A 122 -15.56 1.67 7.89
N THR A 123 -16.36 0.87 8.61
CA THR A 123 -15.87 0.10 9.76
C THR A 123 -14.81 -0.92 9.37
N LEU A 124 -15.03 -1.67 8.28
CA LEU A 124 -14.07 -2.66 7.80
C LEU A 124 -12.78 -2.02 7.27
N LEU A 125 -12.86 -0.85 6.61
CA LEU A 125 -11.67 -0.07 6.24
C LEU A 125 -10.90 0.41 7.47
N THR A 126 -11.57 0.94 8.48
CA THR A 126 -10.92 1.35 9.74
C THR A 126 -10.22 0.17 10.41
N GLN A 127 -10.86 -1.00 10.44
CA GLN A 127 -10.25 -2.22 10.95
C GLN A 127 -9.02 -2.62 10.13
N ALA A 128 -9.10 -2.58 8.79
CA ALA A 128 -7.96 -2.89 7.92
C ALA A 128 -6.75 -1.97 8.20
N TRP A 129 -6.98 -0.66 8.32
CA TRP A 129 -5.93 0.29 8.65
C TRP A 129 -5.30 0.01 10.01
N ALA A 130 -6.10 -0.30 11.03
CA ALA A 130 -5.60 -0.64 12.35
C ALA A 130 -4.74 -1.91 12.34
N GLU A 131 -5.18 -2.96 11.63
CA GLU A 131 -4.42 -4.22 11.52
C GLU A 131 -3.11 -4.04 10.74
N VAL A 132 -3.11 -3.23 9.66
CA VAL A 132 -1.89 -2.88 8.91
C VAL A 132 -0.92 -2.08 9.77
N ALA A 133 -1.41 -1.09 10.52
CA ALA A 133 -0.60 -0.28 11.42
C ALA A 133 0.00 -1.11 12.58
N GLU A 134 -0.77 -2.05 13.12
CA GLU A 134 -0.29 -2.97 14.17
C GLU A 134 0.78 -3.92 13.64
N ALA A 135 0.64 -4.39 12.39
CA ALA A 135 1.62 -5.25 11.76
C ALA A 135 2.91 -4.52 11.37
N ALA A 136 2.84 -3.21 11.12
CA ALA A 136 3.99 -2.39 10.86
C ALA A 136 4.82 -2.19 12.12
N GLY A 137 6.14 -2.23 12.02
CA GLY A 137 7.05 -2.06 13.14
C GLY A 137 8.32 -1.34 12.71
N LYS A 138 9.20 -1.08 13.67
CA LYS A 138 10.45 -0.33 13.44
C LYS A 138 11.32 -0.97 12.34
N ASN A 139 11.32 -2.31 12.26
CA ASN A 139 12.07 -3.08 11.26
C ASN A 139 11.16 -3.95 10.38
N ARG A 140 9.85 -3.83 10.52
CA ARG A 140 8.84 -4.57 9.77
C ARG A 140 8.00 -3.62 8.94
N ARG A 141 7.88 -3.89 7.65
CA ARG A 141 7.05 -3.10 6.74
C ARG A 141 5.73 -3.83 6.50
N ALA A 142 4.64 -3.09 6.57
CA ALA A 142 3.33 -3.58 6.16
C ALA A 142 2.93 -2.88 4.85
N ILE A 143 2.57 -3.68 3.85
CA ILE A 143 2.17 -3.19 2.53
C ILE A 143 0.73 -3.61 2.32
N LEU A 144 -0.15 -2.64 2.03
CA LEU A 144 -1.56 -2.89 1.75
C LEU A 144 -1.85 -2.74 0.26
N ILE A 145 -2.40 -3.77 -0.36
CA ILE A 145 -2.96 -3.70 -1.72
C ILE A 145 -4.48 -3.58 -1.63
N ILE A 146 -5.02 -2.52 -2.23
CA ILE A 146 -6.44 -2.32 -2.42
C ILE A 146 -6.74 -2.56 -3.90
N ASP A 147 -7.28 -3.72 -4.23
CA ASP A 147 -7.66 -4.06 -5.59
C ASP A 147 -8.99 -3.42 -5.96
N GLU A 148 -9.14 -3.04 -7.23
CA GLU A 148 -10.33 -2.34 -7.74
C GLU A 148 -10.70 -1.10 -6.89
N GLY A 149 -9.71 -0.33 -6.45
CA GLY A 149 -9.90 0.86 -5.61
C GLY A 149 -10.81 1.93 -6.24
N ASP A 150 -10.96 1.91 -7.57
CA ASP A 150 -11.91 2.75 -8.31
C ASP A 150 -13.36 2.51 -7.89
N SER A 151 -13.72 1.30 -7.53
CA SER A 151 -15.07 1.00 -7.04
C SER A 151 -15.37 1.61 -5.67
N ILE A 152 -14.34 1.81 -4.82
CA ILE A 152 -14.47 2.52 -3.55
C ILE A 152 -14.43 4.04 -3.79
N ALA A 153 -13.58 4.50 -4.72
CA ALA A 153 -13.35 5.91 -4.99
C ALA A 153 -14.41 6.57 -5.90
N SER A 154 -15.12 5.79 -6.76
CA SER A 154 -16.09 6.31 -7.73
C SER A 154 -17.35 6.91 -7.09
N SER A 155 -17.61 6.57 -5.85
CA SER A 155 -18.83 6.92 -5.13
C SER A 155 -19.08 8.42 -4.97
N ARG A 156 -18.03 9.27 -5.06
CA ARG A 156 -18.17 10.73 -4.91
C ARG A 156 -18.74 11.45 -6.14
N SER A 157 -18.55 10.88 -7.33
CA SER A 157 -18.88 11.55 -8.59
C SER A 157 -20.33 11.34 -9.05
N GLN A 158 -21.05 10.40 -8.45
CA GLN A 158 -22.43 10.12 -8.80
C GLN A 158 -23.40 10.88 -7.90
N SER A 159 -24.34 11.59 -8.50
CA SER A 159 -25.39 12.36 -7.78
C SER A 159 -26.34 11.51 -6.92
N GLN A 160 -26.29 10.19 -7.08
CA GLN A 160 -27.06 9.19 -6.34
C GLN A 160 -26.20 8.37 -5.34
N SER A 161 -24.94 8.77 -5.07
CA SER A 161 -24.10 8.04 -4.12
C SER A 161 -24.73 8.07 -2.72
N HIS A 162 -24.93 6.89 -2.13
CA HIS A 162 -25.41 6.76 -0.77
C HIS A 162 -24.42 7.40 0.21
N HIS A 163 -24.92 7.86 1.35
CA HIS A 163 -24.09 8.49 2.40
C HIS A 163 -22.89 7.60 2.81
N GLU A 164 -23.07 6.29 2.75
CA GLU A 164 -22.06 5.27 3.06
C GLU A 164 -20.83 5.31 2.16
N ASP A 165 -21.04 5.50 0.87
CA ASP A 165 -19.95 5.57 -0.10
C ASP A 165 -19.02 6.77 0.21
N LYS A 166 -19.61 7.89 0.66
CA LYS A 166 -18.85 9.08 1.06
C LYS A 166 -18.03 8.82 2.33
N VAL A 167 -18.60 8.08 3.29
CA VAL A 167 -17.91 7.69 4.52
C VAL A 167 -16.72 6.78 4.19
N ALA A 168 -16.92 5.77 3.34
CA ALA A 168 -15.84 4.85 2.94
C ALA A 168 -14.67 5.57 2.25
N VAL A 169 -14.97 6.50 1.32
CA VAL A 169 -13.93 7.31 0.66
C VAL A 169 -13.21 8.22 1.66
N ASN A 170 -13.92 8.80 2.62
CA ASN A 170 -13.29 9.62 3.65
C ASN A 170 -12.39 8.77 4.55
N THR A 171 -12.83 7.59 4.97
CA THR A 171 -12.03 6.65 5.76
C THR A 171 -10.78 6.19 5.00
N LEU A 172 -10.90 5.95 3.68
CA LEU A 172 -9.76 5.61 2.84
C LEU A 172 -8.73 6.75 2.80
N ILE A 173 -9.19 8.00 2.58
CA ILE A 173 -8.31 9.17 2.54
C ILE A 173 -7.65 9.38 3.89
N GLN A 174 -8.43 9.32 4.99
CA GLN A 174 -7.90 9.48 6.35
C GLN A 174 -6.83 8.43 6.66
N GLY A 175 -7.07 7.16 6.31
CA GLY A 175 -6.07 6.11 6.51
C GLY A 175 -4.78 6.36 5.72
N ILE A 176 -4.87 6.90 4.49
CA ILE A 176 -3.69 7.30 3.72
C ILE A 176 -2.96 8.49 4.40
N ASP A 177 -3.71 9.47 4.92
CA ASP A 177 -3.12 10.62 5.62
C ASP A 177 -2.39 10.21 6.91
N GLU A 178 -2.86 9.18 7.60
CA GLU A 178 -2.25 8.64 8.82
C GLU A 178 -0.98 7.80 8.57
N LEU A 179 -0.68 7.43 7.31
CA LEU A 179 0.58 6.76 6.92
C LEU A 179 1.78 7.72 6.82
N ARG A 180 1.61 8.99 7.07
CA ARG A 180 2.62 10.06 7.02
C ARG A 180 3.59 10.08 8.18
#